data_dece99b8379867c97a3aea8c0f899574
#
_entry.id   dece99b8379867c97a3aea8c0f899574
#
_cell.length_a   1.000
_cell.length_b   1.000
_cell.length_c   1.000
_cell.angle_alpha   90.00
_cell.angle_beta   90.00
_cell.angle_gamma   90.00
#
_symmetry.space_group_name_H-M   'P 1'
#
loop_
_entity.id
_entity.type
_entity.pdbx_description
1 polymer ?
#
loop_
_entity_poly.entity_id
_entity_poly.type
_entity_poly.pdbx_seq_one_letter_code
_entity_poly.pdbx_strand_id
1 'polypeptide(L)'
;MKKVLLLCCCLPFLMASTCEDSPQDDIFCTTEARAGLNVQVQLNSSSTFETTGISVVATEGSYVEPLEFYQGSTVFSGAYERQGTYVISVSKEGYIPYTSAPLTVTADECHVIPQTLVVNLIPQ
;
A
#
# COMPACT_ATOMS: atom_id res chain seq x y z
N MET A 1 54.11 33.07 58.92
CA MET A 1 53.89 33.00 57.46
C MET A 1 53.20 31.72 57.16
N LYS A 2 51.94 31.82 56.89
CA LYS A 2 51.18 30.66 56.59
C LYS A 2 50.83 30.70 55.11
N LYS A 3 51.40 29.80 54.37
CA LYS A 3 51.04 29.62 52.99
C LYS A 3 49.74 28.85 52.95
N VAL A 4 48.71 29.55 52.58
CA VAL A 4 47.46 28.91 52.30
C VAL A 4 47.61 28.28 50.94
N LEU A 5 47.73 26.96 50.96
CA LEU A 5 47.69 26.18 49.72
C LEU A 5 46.24 26.09 49.25
N LEU A 6 45.92 26.93 48.34
CA LEU A 6 44.61 26.86 47.68
C LEU A 6 44.64 25.65 46.77
N LEU A 7 44.14 24.54 47.30
CA LEU A 7 43.95 23.34 46.51
C LEU A 7 42.72 23.57 45.60
N CYS A 8 43.02 24.02 44.42
CA CYS A 8 42.04 24.12 43.38
C CYS A 8 41.65 22.70 42.96
N CYS A 9 40.60 22.17 43.56
CA CYS A 9 39.99 20.95 43.09
C CYS A 9 39.35 21.23 41.71
N CYS A 10 40.17 21.00 40.69
CA CYS A 10 39.62 20.81 39.36
C CYS A 10 38.88 19.47 39.35
N LEU A 11 37.61 19.50 39.68
CA LEU A 11 36.72 18.40 39.35
C LEU A 11 36.60 18.36 37.83
N PRO A 12 37.04 17.28 37.18
CA PRO A 12 36.67 17.08 35.78
C PRO A 12 35.17 16.86 35.76
N PHE A 13 34.46 17.82 35.23
CA PHE A 13 33.10 17.61 34.80
C PHE A 13 33.17 16.59 33.69
N LEU A 14 32.99 15.34 34.03
CA LEU A 14 32.71 14.29 33.07
C LEU A 14 31.30 14.55 32.56
N MET A 15 31.22 15.34 31.51
CA MET A 15 30.04 15.36 30.68
C MET A 15 29.93 13.97 30.05
N ALA A 16 29.31 13.07 30.79
CA ALA A 16 28.82 11.85 30.19
C ALA A 16 27.71 12.27 29.26
N SER A 17 28.05 12.59 28.02
CA SER A 17 27.08 12.62 26.95
C SER A 17 26.69 11.17 26.71
N THR A 18 25.64 10.73 27.37
CA THR A 18 24.95 9.53 26.98
C THR A 18 24.29 9.87 25.64
N CYS A 19 24.98 9.54 24.57
CA CYS A 19 24.28 9.32 23.30
C CYS A 19 23.44 8.08 23.55
N GLU A 20 22.20 8.29 23.92
CA GLU A 20 21.19 7.27 23.74
C GLU A 20 21.02 7.14 22.23
N ASP A 21 21.82 6.25 21.66
CA ASP A 21 21.47 5.68 20.39
C ASP A 21 20.19 4.88 20.65
N SER A 22 19.05 5.56 20.52
CA SER A 22 17.81 4.87 20.29
C SER A 22 18.08 3.96 19.10
N PRO A 23 17.87 2.63 19.21
CA PRO A 23 17.91 1.80 18.04
C PRO A 23 16.83 2.34 17.12
N GLN A 24 17.23 3.18 16.18
CA GLN A 24 16.41 3.41 15.01
C GLN A 24 16.42 2.06 14.33
N ASP A 25 15.30 1.36 14.45
CA ASP A 25 15.01 0.28 13.54
C ASP A 25 15.03 0.94 12.16
N ASP A 26 16.16 0.86 11.48
CA ASP A 26 16.29 1.29 10.11
C ASP A 26 15.35 0.43 9.29
N ILE A 27 14.18 1.00 8.97
CA ILE A 27 13.18 0.31 8.17
C ILE A 27 13.70 0.31 6.74
N PHE A 28 14.09 -0.88 6.28
CA PHE A 28 14.50 -1.10 4.91
C PHE A 28 13.29 -1.50 4.08
N CYS A 29 12.84 -0.57 3.25
CA CYS A 29 11.79 -0.87 2.28
C CYS A 29 12.38 -1.57 1.06
N THR A 30 11.68 -2.60 0.56
CA THR A 30 12.02 -3.23 -0.72
C THR A 30 11.73 -2.26 -1.86
N THR A 31 12.42 -2.44 -2.99
CA THR A 31 12.27 -1.57 -4.16
C THR A 31 11.12 -1.98 -5.09
N GLU A 32 10.42 -3.07 -4.76
CA GLU A 32 9.26 -3.53 -5.55
C GLU A 32 8.08 -2.56 -5.41
N ALA A 33 7.34 -2.39 -6.50
CA ALA A 33 6.06 -1.69 -6.48
C ALA A 33 4.93 -2.66 -6.19
N ARG A 34 4.11 -2.36 -5.17
CA ARG A 34 2.94 -3.19 -4.81
C ARG A 34 1.66 -2.57 -5.31
N ALA A 35 0.82 -3.40 -5.93
CA ALA A 35 -0.50 -3.00 -6.33
C ALA A 35 -1.39 -2.81 -5.09
N GLY A 36 -2.02 -1.66 -4.97
CA GLY A 36 -2.98 -1.40 -3.92
C GLY A 36 -4.33 -2.07 -4.18
N LEU A 37 -4.65 -2.30 -5.46
CA LEU A 37 -5.90 -2.92 -5.90
C LEU A 37 -5.62 -4.18 -6.69
N ASN A 38 -6.30 -5.26 -6.32
CA ASN A 38 -6.28 -6.55 -7.01
C ASN A 38 -7.71 -7.02 -7.18
N VAL A 39 -8.16 -7.17 -8.42
CA VAL A 39 -9.53 -7.54 -8.74
C VAL A 39 -9.54 -8.83 -9.55
N GLN A 40 -10.36 -9.77 -9.13
CA GLN A 40 -10.61 -11.01 -9.84
C GLN A 40 -12.08 -11.07 -10.24
N VAL A 41 -12.36 -11.55 -11.44
CA VAL A 41 -13.70 -11.54 -12.00
C VAL A 41 -14.16 -12.95 -12.33
N GLN A 42 -15.31 -13.32 -11.80
CA GLN A 42 -16.05 -14.54 -12.14
C GLN A 42 -17.22 -14.17 -13.05
N LEU A 43 -17.57 -15.09 -13.93
CA LEU A 43 -18.73 -14.96 -14.79
C LEU A 43 -19.81 -15.95 -14.35
N ASN A 44 -20.99 -15.44 -14.02
CA ASN A 44 -22.15 -16.27 -13.66
C ASN A 44 -21.84 -17.32 -12.59
N SER A 45 -21.16 -16.89 -11.52
CA SER A 45 -20.76 -17.74 -10.39
C SER A 45 -19.86 -18.94 -10.76
N SER A 46 -19.13 -18.84 -11.86
CA SER A 46 -18.14 -19.84 -12.24
C SER A 46 -17.05 -19.97 -11.17
N SER A 47 -16.48 -21.16 -11.04
CA SER A 47 -15.36 -21.41 -10.14
C SER A 47 -14.01 -20.88 -10.67
N THR A 48 -13.97 -20.37 -11.88
CA THR A 48 -12.77 -19.84 -12.53
C THR A 48 -12.83 -18.34 -12.65
N PHE A 49 -11.66 -17.70 -12.63
CA PHE A 49 -11.54 -16.26 -12.88
C PHE A 49 -11.21 -16.02 -14.35
N GLU A 50 -11.79 -14.98 -14.91
CA GLU A 50 -11.69 -14.65 -16.33
C GLU A 50 -11.10 -13.25 -16.53
N THR A 51 -10.46 -13.06 -17.67
CA THR A 51 -9.90 -11.76 -18.06
C THR A 51 -10.36 -11.30 -19.44
N THR A 52 -10.75 -12.23 -20.30
CA THR A 52 -11.07 -11.95 -21.70
C THR A 52 -12.29 -11.05 -21.87
N GLY A 53 -12.08 -9.92 -22.54
CA GLY A 53 -13.15 -8.97 -22.83
C GLY A 53 -13.68 -8.22 -21.60
N ILE A 54 -12.98 -8.28 -20.49
CA ILE A 54 -13.35 -7.64 -19.23
C ILE A 54 -12.59 -6.33 -19.09
N SER A 55 -13.30 -5.27 -18.73
CA SER A 55 -12.74 -3.97 -18.38
C SER A 55 -12.90 -3.74 -16.88
N VAL A 56 -11.82 -3.43 -16.19
CA VAL A 56 -11.81 -3.09 -14.78
C VAL A 56 -11.20 -1.70 -14.62
N VAL A 57 -11.94 -0.79 -14.03
CA VAL A 57 -11.51 0.61 -13.86
C VAL A 57 -11.67 1.04 -12.41
N ALA A 58 -10.63 1.63 -11.87
CA ALA A 58 -10.64 2.26 -10.55
C ALA A 58 -10.79 3.77 -10.69
N THR A 59 -11.69 4.36 -9.91
CA THR A 59 -11.89 5.80 -9.88
C THR A 59 -11.81 6.35 -8.46
N GLU A 60 -11.19 7.52 -8.33
CA GLU A 60 -11.19 8.33 -7.11
C GLU A 60 -11.33 9.80 -7.53
N GLY A 61 -12.52 10.38 -7.36
CA GLY A 61 -12.80 11.71 -7.89
C GLY A 61 -12.53 11.79 -9.40
N SER A 62 -11.64 12.66 -9.82
CA SER A 62 -11.23 12.80 -11.23
C SER A 62 -10.12 11.83 -11.64
N TYR A 63 -9.55 11.09 -10.69
CA TYR A 63 -8.55 10.07 -11.00
C TYR A 63 -9.23 8.82 -11.56
N VAL A 64 -8.77 8.37 -12.71
CA VAL A 64 -9.29 7.18 -13.42
C VAL A 64 -8.12 6.32 -13.86
N GLU A 65 -8.11 5.07 -13.45
CA GLU A 65 -7.08 4.11 -13.81
C GLU A 65 -7.70 2.80 -14.29
N PRO A 66 -7.46 2.40 -15.55
CA PRO A 66 -7.76 1.04 -15.98
C PRO A 66 -6.81 0.06 -15.28
N LEU A 67 -7.35 -0.95 -14.62
CA LEU A 67 -6.53 -2.02 -14.06
C LEU A 67 -6.13 -3.00 -15.15
N GLU A 68 -4.90 -3.47 -15.08
CA GLU A 68 -4.33 -4.36 -16.08
C GLU A 68 -3.96 -5.71 -15.45
N PHE A 69 -3.92 -6.73 -16.29
CA PHE A 69 -3.45 -8.05 -15.88
C PHE A 69 -2.23 -8.45 -16.73
N TYR A 70 -1.33 -9.21 -16.11
CA TYR A 70 -0.18 -9.75 -16.80
C TYR A 70 -0.51 -11.10 -17.44
N GLN A 71 0.20 -11.44 -18.50
CA GLN A 71 0.05 -12.71 -19.16
C GLN A 71 0.24 -13.88 -18.18
N GLY A 72 -0.72 -14.80 -18.15
CA GLY A 72 -0.74 -15.93 -17.22
C GLY A 72 -1.37 -15.63 -15.87
N SER A 73 -1.79 -14.37 -15.62
CA SER A 73 -2.51 -13.99 -14.41
C SER A 73 -3.99 -13.78 -14.70
N THR A 74 -4.82 -14.04 -13.70
CA THR A 74 -6.25 -13.72 -13.73
C THR A 74 -6.61 -12.54 -12.81
N VAL A 75 -5.60 -11.82 -12.31
CA VAL A 75 -5.79 -10.70 -11.41
C VAL A 75 -5.55 -9.39 -12.15
N PHE A 76 -6.56 -8.51 -12.13
CA PHE A 76 -6.42 -7.12 -12.57
C PHE A 76 -5.80 -6.32 -11.43
N SER A 77 -4.70 -5.66 -11.67
CA SER A 77 -3.96 -4.93 -10.66
C SER A 77 -3.75 -3.47 -11.04
N GLY A 78 -3.71 -2.61 -10.04
CA GLY A 78 -3.44 -1.19 -10.21
C GLY A 78 -3.27 -0.47 -8.88
N ALA A 79 -3.31 0.86 -8.91
CA ALA A 79 -3.03 1.71 -7.77
C ALA A 79 -1.70 1.36 -7.11
N TYR A 80 -0.65 1.16 -7.93
CA TYR A 80 0.68 0.81 -7.45
C TYR A 80 1.23 1.92 -6.56
N GLU A 81 1.51 1.57 -5.30
CA GLU A 81 2.02 2.49 -4.28
C GLU A 81 1.17 3.77 -4.12
N ARG A 82 -0.14 3.66 -4.41
CA ARG A 82 -1.05 4.79 -4.36
C ARG A 82 -2.17 4.54 -3.37
N GLN A 83 -2.12 5.25 -2.25
CA GLN A 83 -3.21 5.30 -1.28
C GLN A 83 -4.41 6.05 -1.86
N GLY A 84 -5.58 5.70 -1.41
CA GLY A 84 -6.81 6.39 -1.77
C GLY A 84 -8.04 5.56 -1.48
N THR A 85 -9.19 6.11 -1.80
CA THR A 85 -10.48 5.43 -1.71
C THR A 85 -11.06 5.35 -3.12
N TYR A 86 -11.20 4.13 -3.60
CA TYR A 86 -11.54 3.85 -4.98
C TYR A 86 -12.91 3.21 -5.11
N VAL A 87 -13.60 3.52 -6.19
CA VAL A 87 -14.75 2.76 -6.66
C VAL A 87 -14.29 1.94 -7.88
N ILE A 88 -14.59 0.66 -7.87
CA ILE A 88 -14.22 -0.26 -8.94
C ILE A 88 -15.42 -0.50 -9.83
N SER A 89 -15.25 -0.26 -11.12
CA SER A 89 -16.24 -0.55 -12.14
C SER A 89 -15.75 -1.69 -13.01
N VAL A 90 -16.57 -2.72 -13.16
CA VAL A 90 -16.25 -3.90 -13.97
C VAL A 90 -17.34 -4.07 -15.03
N SER A 91 -16.93 -4.24 -16.28
CA SER A 91 -17.85 -4.43 -17.39
C SER A 91 -17.35 -5.48 -18.36
N LYS A 92 -18.32 -6.17 -18.96
CA LYS A 92 -18.12 -7.11 -20.04
C LYS A 92 -19.39 -7.12 -20.91
N GLU A 93 -19.20 -7.20 -22.22
CA GLU A 93 -20.34 -7.31 -23.15
C GLU A 93 -21.21 -8.52 -22.82
N GLY A 94 -22.53 -8.31 -22.74
CA GLY A 94 -23.48 -9.37 -22.39
C GLY A 94 -23.70 -9.58 -20.90
N TYR A 95 -23.04 -8.79 -20.06
CA TYR A 95 -23.16 -8.87 -18.61
C TYR A 95 -23.61 -7.54 -18.01
N ILE A 96 -24.28 -7.64 -16.86
CA ILE A 96 -24.69 -6.46 -16.12
C ILE A 96 -23.44 -5.77 -15.54
N PRO A 97 -23.22 -4.47 -15.80
CA PRO A 97 -22.08 -3.75 -15.21
C PRO A 97 -22.10 -3.78 -13.69
N TYR A 98 -20.93 -3.92 -13.10
CA TYR A 98 -20.75 -3.94 -11.64
C TYR A 98 -20.05 -2.67 -11.20
N THR A 99 -20.53 -2.11 -10.09
CA THR A 99 -19.88 -0.98 -9.39
C THR A 99 -19.74 -1.35 -7.92
N SER A 100 -18.51 -1.25 -7.39
CA SER A 100 -18.23 -1.59 -6.02
C SER A 100 -18.66 -0.49 -5.03
N ALA A 101 -18.77 -0.88 -3.75
CA ALA A 101 -18.67 0.07 -2.67
C ALA A 101 -17.25 0.68 -2.64
N PRO A 102 -17.06 1.85 -2.00
CA PRO A 102 -15.72 2.43 -1.87
C PRO A 102 -14.75 1.46 -1.19
N LEU A 103 -13.56 1.34 -1.76
CA LEU A 103 -12.49 0.46 -1.29
C LEU A 103 -11.27 1.31 -0.95
N THR A 104 -10.88 1.31 0.32
CA THR A 104 -9.77 2.15 0.80
C THR A 104 -8.47 1.39 0.80
N VAL A 105 -7.47 1.95 0.12
CA VAL A 105 -6.08 1.48 0.12
C VAL A 105 -5.29 2.35 1.07
N THR A 106 -4.76 1.76 2.11
CA THR A 106 -3.85 2.40 3.05
C THR A 106 -2.42 1.97 2.79
N ALA A 107 -1.46 2.52 3.53
CA ALA A 107 -0.07 2.12 3.43
C ALA A 107 0.53 1.95 4.82
N ASP A 108 1.51 1.07 4.93
CA ASP A 108 2.45 1.04 6.03
C ASP A 108 3.64 1.97 5.72
N GLU A 109 4.74 1.83 6.44
CA GLU A 109 5.90 2.71 6.28
C GLU A 109 6.63 2.54 4.95
N CYS A 110 6.41 1.42 4.25
CA CYS A 110 7.13 1.08 3.02
C CYS A 110 6.23 1.00 1.79
N HIS A 111 5.06 0.40 1.92
CA HIS A 111 4.23 0.03 0.77
C HIS A 111 2.74 0.20 1.08
N VAL A 112 1.96 0.30 0.02
CA VAL A 112 0.51 0.18 0.16
C VAL A 112 0.14 -1.22 0.63
N ILE A 113 -0.95 -1.31 1.40
CA ILE A 113 -1.54 -2.57 1.85
C ILE A 113 -2.53 -3.03 0.77
N PRO A 114 -2.23 -4.12 0.05
CA PRO A 114 -3.07 -4.58 -1.05
C PRO A 114 -4.49 -4.91 -0.59
N GLN A 115 -5.46 -4.48 -1.38
CA GLN A 115 -6.86 -4.85 -1.23
C GLN A 115 -7.27 -5.76 -2.38
N THR A 116 -7.99 -6.84 -2.07
CA THR A 116 -8.47 -7.79 -3.05
C THR A 116 -9.99 -7.76 -3.12
N LEU A 117 -10.53 -7.66 -4.33
CA LEU A 117 -11.96 -7.69 -4.61
C LEU A 117 -12.26 -8.82 -5.59
N VAL A 118 -13.22 -9.65 -5.25
CA VAL A 118 -13.77 -10.66 -6.15
C VAL A 118 -15.12 -10.19 -6.64
N VAL A 119 -15.29 -10.09 -7.95
CA VAL A 119 -16.49 -9.62 -8.61
C VAL A 119 -17.13 -10.75 -9.39
N ASN A 120 -18.42 -10.97 -9.19
CA ASN A 120 -19.20 -11.90 -9.98
C ASN A 120 -20.10 -11.12 -10.94
N LEU A 121 -19.84 -11.23 -12.25
CA LEU A 121 -20.68 -10.64 -13.27
C LEU A 121 -21.83 -11.58 -13.62
N ILE A 122 -23.01 -11.00 -13.74
CA ILE A 122 -24.25 -11.72 -14.02
C ILE A 122 -24.66 -11.42 -15.46
N PRO A 123 -25.00 -12.44 -16.26
CA PRO A 123 -25.50 -12.23 -17.63
C PRO A 123 -26.75 -11.36 -17.65
N GLN A 124 -26.87 -10.56 -18.70
CA GLN A 124 -28.07 -9.78 -18.98
C GLN A 124 -29.23 -10.67 -19.41
#